data_ecda3d51388e98badc51486911ae1e40
#
_entry.id   ecda3d51388e98badc51486911ae1e40
#
_cell.length_a   1.000
_cell.length_b   1.000
_cell.length_c   1.000
_cell.angle_alpha   90.00
_cell.angle_beta   90.00
_cell.angle_gamma   90.00
#
_symmetry.space_group_name_H-M   'P 1'
#
loop_
_entity.id
_entity.type
_entity.pdbx_description
1 polymer ?
#
loop_
_entity_poly.entity_id
_entity_poly.type
_entity_poly.pdbx_seq_one_letter_code
_entity_poly.pdbx_strand_id
1 'polypeptide(L)'
;MSERELLEQLIQRKKFLENHLAKLKKENEKLKPKLVGKIRVQKHGKSYQYYLRENPKETTGRYLGVSQKNQVKEFLQKDYNSSIIKLMEEELKLVSRYVEQVSPMKIMDLYSNLFE
;
A
#
# COMPACT_ATOMS: atom_id res chain seq x y z
N MET A 1 -13.59 9.12 24.26
CA MET A 1 -14.21 9.05 22.93
C MET A 1 -15.38 8.07 22.97
N SER A 2 -16.54 8.47 22.47
CA SER A 2 -17.70 7.58 22.41
C SER A 2 -17.58 6.59 21.25
N GLU A 3 -18.35 5.51 21.31
CA GLU A 3 -18.41 4.52 20.22
C GLU A 3 -18.89 5.15 18.92
N ARG A 4 -19.83 6.12 19.00
CA ARG A 4 -20.33 6.85 17.84
C ARG A 4 -19.24 7.69 17.18
N GLU A 5 -18.45 8.38 17.98
CA GLU A 5 -17.32 9.18 17.48
C GLU A 5 -16.27 8.29 16.83
N LEU A 6 -15.98 7.15 17.44
CA LEU A 6 -15.05 6.16 16.86
C LEU A 6 -15.56 5.67 15.51
N LEU A 7 -16.84 5.32 15.42
CA LEU A 7 -17.46 4.86 14.19
C LEU A 7 -17.38 5.93 13.08
N GLU A 8 -17.67 7.18 13.43
CA GLU A 8 -17.57 8.31 12.49
C GLU A 8 -16.14 8.46 11.95
N GLN A 9 -15.14 8.36 12.83
CA GLN A 9 -13.74 8.44 12.43
C GLN A 9 -13.33 7.28 11.51
N LEU A 10 -13.83 6.09 11.78
CA LEU A 10 -13.55 4.92 10.94
C LEU A 10 -14.21 5.03 9.57
N ILE A 11 -15.41 5.58 9.50
CA ILE A 11 -16.08 5.86 8.22
C ILE A 11 -15.29 6.87 7.40
N GLN A 12 -14.78 7.91 8.04
CA GLN A 12 -13.92 8.90 7.37
C GLN A 12 -12.60 8.26 6.91
N ARG A 13 -12.00 7.41 7.73
CA ARG A 13 -10.78 6.68 7.36
C ARG A 13 -11.01 5.78 6.17
N LYS A 14 -12.14 5.09 6.13
CA LYS A 14 -12.53 4.24 5.01
C LYS A 14 -12.58 5.04 3.70
N LYS A 15 -13.25 6.19 3.72
CA LYS A 15 -13.34 7.07 2.55
C LYS A 15 -11.96 7.56 2.10
N PHE A 16 -11.12 7.95 3.06
CA PHE A 16 -9.76 8.38 2.77
C PHE A 16 -8.97 7.27 2.09
N LEU A 17 -9.02 6.05 2.63
CA LEU A 17 -8.30 4.91 2.07
C LEU A 17 -8.79 4.57 0.65
N GLU A 18 -10.11 4.55 0.43
CA GLU A 18 -10.67 4.28 -0.90
C GLU A 18 -10.19 5.30 -1.94
N ASN A 19 -10.25 6.58 -1.60
CA ASN A 19 -9.85 7.65 -2.51
C ASN A 19 -8.34 7.65 -2.75
N HIS A 20 -7.56 7.49 -1.71
CA HIS A 20 -6.11 7.50 -1.81
C HIS A 20 -5.58 6.27 -2.56
N LEU A 21 -6.18 5.10 -2.33
CA LEU A 21 -5.85 3.88 -3.05
C LEU A 21 -6.11 4.01 -4.55
N ALA A 22 -7.28 4.54 -4.93
CA ALA A 22 -7.62 4.74 -6.34
C ALA A 22 -6.60 5.65 -7.02
N LYS A 23 -6.23 6.75 -6.35
CA LYS A 23 -5.24 7.71 -6.84
C LYS A 23 -3.86 7.07 -6.98
N LEU A 24 -3.42 6.35 -5.95
CA LEU A 24 -2.10 5.73 -5.91
C LEU A 24 -1.96 4.61 -6.95
N LYS A 25 -3.00 3.79 -7.12
CA LYS A 25 -3.03 2.76 -8.17
C LYS A 25 -2.91 3.37 -9.56
N LYS A 26 -3.63 4.46 -9.80
CA LYS A 26 -3.58 5.18 -11.07
C LYS A 26 -2.20 5.77 -11.34
N GLU A 27 -1.58 6.37 -10.34
CA GLU A 27 -0.22 6.89 -10.45
C GLU A 27 0.78 5.74 -10.70
N ASN A 28 0.61 4.62 -10.02
CA ASN A 28 1.50 3.46 -10.15
C ASN A 28 1.43 2.81 -11.53
N GLU A 29 0.25 2.81 -12.16
CA GLU A 29 0.10 2.29 -13.53
C GLU A 29 0.90 3.07 -14.56
N LYS A 30 1.18 4.35 -14.30
CA LYS A 30 1.99 5.21 -15.17
C LYS A 30 3.48 4.89 -15.07
N LEU A 31 3.91 4.25 -14.00
CA LEU A 31 5.31 3.87 -13.80
C LEU A 31 5.57 2.55 -14.52
N LYS A 32 6.42 2.60 -15.54
CA LYS A 32 6.76 1.43 -16.37
C LYS A 32 8.28 1.27 -16.45
N PRO A 33 8.94 0.85 -15.35
CA PRO A 33 10.37 0.68 -15.35
C PRO A 33 10.76 -0.46 -16.31
N LYS A 34 11.90 -0.29 -16.99
CA LYS A 34 12.41 -1.30 -17.90
C LYS A 34 13.14 -2.42 -17.16
N LEU A 35 13.50 -2.19 -15.90
CA LEU A 35 14.18 -3.19 -15.08
C LEU A 35 13.17 -4.19 -14.54
N VAL A 36 13.50 -5.46 -14.63
CA VAL A 36 12.68 -6.57 -14.11
C VAL A 36 13.50 -7.35 -13.10
N GLY A 37 12.89 -7.66 -11.97
CA GLY A 37 13.55 -8.38 -10.90
C GLY A 37 13.45 -7.64 -9.57
N LYS A 38 14.50 -7.71 -8.77
CA LYS A 38 14.60 -7.01 -7.49
C LYS A 38 15.90 -6.20 -7.44
N ILE A 39 15.83 -5.03 -6.84
CA ILE A 39 17.00 -4.18 -6.64
C ILE A 39 17.53 -4.40 -5.23
N ARG A 40 18.82 -4.76 -5.15
CA ARG A 40 19.58 -4.82 -3.90
C ARG A 40 20.32 -3.51 -3.73
N VAL A 41 20.16 -2.88 -2.58
CA VAL A 41 20.82 -1.62 -2.23
C VAL A 41 21.95 -1.92 -1.27
N GLN A 42 23.14 -1.45 -1.57
CA GLN A 42 24.30 -1.60 -0.69
C GLN A 42 24.88 -0.23 -0.38
N LYS A 43 25.07 0.04 0.91
CA LYS A 43 25.71 1.28 1.35
C LYS A 43 27.21 1.17 1.12
N HIS A 44 27.81 2.18 0.50
CA HIS A 44 29.23 2.25 0.22
C HIS A 44 29.75 3.64 0.62
N GLY A 45 30.30 3.74 1.84
CA GLY A 45 30.67 5.02 2.42
C GLY A 45 29.44 5.90 2.65
N LYS A 46 29.42 7.10 2.06
CA LYS A 46 28.27 8.03 2.14
C LYS A 46 27.27 7.85 0.99
N SER A 47 27.56 6.95 0.06
CA SER A 47 26.71 6.72 -1.09
C SER A 47 26.10 5.31 -1.07
N TYR A 48 25.19 5.07 -2.01
CA TYR A 48 24.53 3.78 -2.17
C TYR A 48 24.80 3.25 -3.56
N GLN A 49 25.02 1.94 -3.66
CA GLN A 49 25.15 1.22 -4.92
C GLN A 49 23.95 0.31 -5.11
N TYR A 50 23.53 0.15 -6.36
CA TYR A 50 22.33 -0.59 -6.72
C TYR A 50 22.68 -1.74 -7.63
N TYR A 51 22.12 -2.92 -7.33
CA TYR A 51 22.35 -4.15 -8.07
C TYR A 51 21.01 -4.78 -8.43
N LEU A 52 20.86 -5.16 -9.70
CA LEU A 52 19.64 -5.81 -10.17
C LEU A 52 19.78 -7.32 -10.07
N ARG A 53 18.89 -7.96 -9.35
CA ARG A 53 18.75 -9.41 -9.28
C ARG A 53 17.63 -9.83 -10.21
N GLU A 54 17.95 -10.39 -11.34
CA GLU A 54 16.96 -10.87 -12.31
C GLU A 54 16.46 -12.27 -11.95
N ASN A 55 17.28 -13.04 -11.23
CA ASN A 55 16.98 -14.40 -10.81
C ASN A 55 17.05 -14.49 -9.28
N PRO A 56 16.06 -15.12 -8.59
CA PRO A 56 16.09 -15.28 -7.13
C PRO A 56 17.34 -15.98 -6.59
N LYS A 57 18.03 -16.78 -7.43
CA LYS A 57 19.24 -17.48 -7.03
C LYS A 57 20.48 -16.60 -7.03
N GLU A 58 20.44 -15.43 -7.66
CA GLU A 58 21.55 -14.50 -7.65
C GLU A 58 21.70 -13.86 -6.29
N THR A 59 22.90 -13.87 -5.73
CA THR A 59 23.19 -13.25 -4.43
C THR A 59 23.65 -11.80 -4.58
N THR A 60 24.43 -11.51 -5.61
CA THR A 60 25.00 -10.16 -5.82
C THR A 60 24.18 -9.32 -6.79
N GLY A 61 23.83 -9.88 -7.95
CA GLY A 61 23.14 -9.16 -9.00
C GLY A 61 24.06 -8.35 -9.89
N ARG A 62 23.49 -7.68 -10.90
CA ARG A 62 24.21 -6.87 -11.86
C ARG A 62 24.25 -5.41 -11.37
N TYR A 63 25.44 -4.83 -11.34
CA TYR A 63 25.62 -3.44 -10.93
C TYR A 63 24.88 -2.48 -11.88
N LEU A 64 24.18 -1.53 -11.30
CA LEU A 64 23.44 -0.49 -12.02
C LEU A 64 24.20 0.83 -11.86
N GLY A 65 24.78 1.31 -12.94
CA GLY A 65 25.58 2.53 -12.93
C GLY A 65 24.76 3.81 -13.01
N VAL A 66 25.47 4.94 -13.06
CA VAL A 66 24.88 6.29 -13.08
C VAL A 66 23.95 6.49 -14.28
N SER A 67 24.28 5.88 -15.44
CA SER A 67 23.45 5.97 -16.64
C SER A 67 22.05 5.38 -16.46
N GLN A 68 21.86 4.51 -15.47
CA GLN A 68 20.58 3.85 -15.16
C GLN A 68 19.85 4.45 -13.96
N LYS A 69 20.33 5.59 -13.47
CA LYS A 69 19.79 6.25 -12.27
C LYS A 69 18.27 6.48 -12.36
N ASN A 70 17.78 6.96 -13.50
CA ASN A 70 16.37 7.23 -13.67
C ASN A 70 15.53 5.95 -13.66
N GLN A 71 16.04 4.88 -14.25
CA GLN A 71 15.40 3.56 -14.24
C GLN A 71 15.34 2.98 -12.83
N VAL A 72 16.40 3.15 -12.05
CA VAL A 72 16.44 2.72 -10.66
C VAL A 72 15.40 3.48 -9.82
N LYS A 73 15.33 4.81 -9.99
CA LYS A 73 14.35 5.64 -9.27
C LYS A 73 12.92 5.22 -9.59
N GLU A 74 12.61 5.01 -10.85
CA GLU A 74 11.27 4.61 -11.29
C GLU A 74 10.91 3.22 -10.75
N PHE A 75 11.85 2.28 -10.82
CA PHE A 75 11.66 0.93 -10.28
C PHE A 75 11.39 0.97 -8.77
N LEU A 76 12.22 1.69 -8.01
CA LEU A 76 12.07 1.78 -6.57
C LEU A 76 10.78 2.50 -6.16
N GLN A 77 10.37 3.52 -6.92
CA GLN A 77 9.11 4.22 -6.67
C GLN A 77 7.92 3.30 -6.89
N LYS A 78 7.95 2.53 -7.98
CA LYS A 78 6.89 1.56 -8.27
C LYS A 78 6.82 0.46 -7.21
N ASP A 79 7.95 -0.05 -6.78
CA ASP A 79 8.04 -1.08 -5.75
C ASP A 79 7.50 -0.56 -4.41
N TYR A 80 7.90 0.64 -4.03
CA TYR A 80 7.40 1.32 -2.83
C TYR A 80 5.89 1.52 -2.90
N ASN A 81 5.38 2.05 -4.01
CA ASN A 81 3.95 2.28 -4.21
C ASN A 81 3.16 0.97 -4.11
N SER A 82 3.68 -0.11 -4.71
CA SER A 82 3.03 -1.42 -4.66
C SER A 82 2.94 -1.95 -3.23
N SER A 83 3.98 -1.75 -2.43
CA SER A 83 3.99 -2.14 -1.02
C SER A 83 2.99 -1.33 -0.20
N ILE A 84 2.91 -0.02 -0.42
CA ILE A 84 1.95 0.86 0.26
C ILE A 84 0.52 0.52 -0.14
N ILE A 85 0.27 0.26 -1.42
CA ILE A 85 -1.05 -0.16 -1.91
C ILE A 85 -1.51 -1.41 -1.16
N LYS A 86 -0.64 -2.40 -1.05
CA LYS A 86 -0.94 -3.65 -0.35
C LYS A 86 -1.30 -3.42 1.11
N LEU A 87 -0.52 -2.60 1.82
CA LEU A 87 -0.78 -2.27 3.23
C LEU A 87 -2.10 -1.50 3.39
N MET A 88 -2.38 -0.56 2.50
CA MET A 88 -3.63 0.20 2.53
C MET A 88 -4.85 -0.67 2.22
N GLU A 89 -4.71 -1.63 1.31
CA GLU A 89 -5.78 -2.59 1.02
C GLU A 89 -6.09 -3.46 2.23
N GLU A 90 -5.06 -3.90 2.96
CA GLU A 90 -5.22 -4.66 4.19
C GLU A 90 -5.93 -3.83 5.27
N GLU A 91 -5.53 -2.58 5.45
CA GLU A 91 -6.18 -1.67 6.39
C GLU A 91 -7.64 -1.41 6.01
N LEU A 92 -7.90 -1.14 4.72
CA LEU A 92 -9.25 -0.90 4.23
C LEU A 92 -10.18 -2.08 4.49
N LYS A 93 -9.67 -3.28 4.29
CA LYS A 93 -10.41 -4.50 4.57
C LYS A 93 -10.83 -4.61 6.03
N LEU A 94 -9.92 -4.30 6.96
CA LEU A 94 -10.18 -4.33 8.39
C LEU A 94 -11.15 -3.22 8.81
N VAL A 95 -10.95 -2.00 8.33
CA VAL A 95 -11.83 -0.87 8.64
C VAL A 95 -13.24 -1.11 8.11
N SER A 96 -13.37 -1.59 6.88
CA SER A 96 -14.68 -1.89 6.26
C SER A 96 -15.43 -2.94 7.05
N ARG A 97 -14.74 -3.97 7.49
CA ARG A 97 -15.32 -5.05 8.29
C ARG A 97 -15.82 -4.55 9.63
N TYR A 98 -15.04 -3.70 10.29
CA TYR A 98 -15.45 -3.09 11.56
C TYR A 98 -16.69 -2.20 11.38
N VAL A 99 -16.67 -1.34 10.37
CA VAL A 99 -17.79 -0.43 10.07
C VAL A 99 -19.08 -1.22 9.79
N GLU A 100 -18.99 -2.30 9.04
CA GLU A 100 -20.15 -3.16 8.74
C GLU A 100 -20.73 -3.82 10.00
N GLN A 101 -19.87 -4.26 10.92
CA GLN A 101 -20.30 -4.97 12.12
C GLN A 101 -20.87 -4.06 13.18
N VAL A 102 -20.40 -2.82 13.29
CA VAL A 102 -20.81 -1.88 14.33
C VAL A 102 -21.63 -0.71 13.81
N SER A 103 -22.15 -0.81 12.60
CA SER A 103 -23.01 0.21 12.02
C SER A 103 -24.24 0.43 12.89
N PRO A 104 -24.61 1.69 13.21
CA PRO A 104 -25.82 1.98 13.97
C PRO A 104 -27.10 1.38 13.39
N MET A 105 -27.19 1.31 12.05
CA MET A 105 -28.31 0.67 11.36
C MET A 105 -28.43 -0.81 11.72
N LYS A 106 -27.32 -1.51 11.74
CA LYS A 106 -27.28 -2.93 12.06
C LYS A 106 -27.65 -3.18 13.53
N ILE A 107 -27.21 -2.34 14.43
CA ILE A 107 -27.60 -2.39 15.86
C ILE A 107 -29.10 -2.17 16.03
N MET A 108 -29.65 -1.19 15.32
CA MET A 108 -31.10 -0.90 15.33
C MET A 108 -31.91 -2.10 14.83
N ASP A 109 -31.47 -2.74 13.77
CA ASP A 109 -32.12 -3.95 13.22
C ASP A 109 -32.13 -5.09 14.25
N LEU A 110 -31.01 -5.28 14.96
CA LEU A 110 -30.93 -6.29 16.01
C LEU A 110 -31.90 -6.02 17.16
N TYR A 111 -32.01 -4.76 17.58
CA TYR A 111 -32.96 -4.36 18.63
C TYR A 111 -34.42 -4.53 18.20
N SER A 112 -34.71 -4.19 16.95
CA SER A 112 -36.07 -4.38 16.40
C SER A 112 -36.47 -5.86 16.43
N ASN A 113 -35.57 -6.75 16.07
CA ASN A 113 -35.82 -8.19 16.07
C ASN A 113 -35.99 -8.76 17.50
N LEU A 114 -35.32 -8.14 18.50
CA LEU A 114 -35.42 -8.57 19.88
C LEU A 114 -36.79 -8.26 20.52
N PHE A 115 -37.44 -7.22 20.07
CA PHE A 115 -38.70 -6.72 20.70
C PHE A 115 -39.95 -7.00 19.87
N GLU A 116 -39.80 -7.66 18.77
CA GLU A 116 -40.90 -8.23 17.98
C GLU A 116 -41.24 -9.63 18.50
#